data_5dc2ce739cf1a66733c9bc77430123a5
#
_entry.id   5dc2ce739cf1a66733c9bc77430123a5
#
_cell.length_a   1.000
_cell.length_b   1.000
_cell.length_c   1.000
_cell.angle_alpha   90.00
_cell.angle_beta   90.00
_cell.angle_gamma   90.00
#
_symmetry.space_group_name_H-M   'P 1'
#
loop_
_entity.id
_entity.type
_entity.pdbx_description
1 polymer ?
#
loop_
_entity_poly.entity_id
_entity_poly.type
_entity_poly.pdbx_seq_one_letter_code
_entity_poly.pdbx_strand_id
1 'polypeptide(L)'
;YLAVLLIAAMPWTVIAIRALIDSLTVSIAEWKVRHNPRRYLGHSRAGDAFPEFLVLWTLFPIAFFSFSGSKLPGYILPSIPPLTILTADYLFRNRLPGIPRWLLWSHAAICAILVFVLVLAPQHMQYETWTPAAHWLPIALCSALIAGALVFFIVRRWGVAQLCNATLIPVIGILVFLLGFHGKEIDLTYSSRPLAREIQRQAPEVKLVATDDVNRDFDYGLAFYRNQPVIHYETQGIPAAEHILVIRSSQSGELKQLLAGRLYKSLFLYPTQGLEVYKVGALH
;
A
#
# COMPACT_ATOMS: atom_id res chain seq x y z
N TYR A 1 -5.62 -8.84 -9.80
CA TYR A 1 -6.00 -7.51 -9.27
C TYR A 1 -7.15 -7.56 -8.25
N LEU A 2 -8.05 -8.55 -8.32
CA LEU A 2 -9.15 -8.64 -7.36
C LEU A 2 -8.65 -8.67 -5.91
N ALA A 3 -7.64 -9.50 -5.59
CA ALA A 3 -7.07 -9.55 -4.24
C ALA A 3 -6.50 -8.20 -3.79
N VAL A 4 -5.82 -7.48 -4.69
CA VAL A 4 -5.27 -6.15 -4.39
C VAL A 4 -6.38 -5.14 -4.10
N LEU A 5 -7.49 -5.17 -4.87
CA LEU A 5 -8.65 -4.32 -4.63
C LEU A 5 -9.30 -4.63 -3.26
N LEU A 6 -9.44 -5.92 -2.91
CA LEU A 6 -10.01 -6.34 -1.63
C LEU A 6 -9.17 -5.83 -0.45
N ILE A 7 -7.84 -5.89 -0.56
CA ILE A 7 -6.92 -5.37 0.44
C ILE A 7 -6.98 -3.82 0.48
N ALA A 8 -6.95 -3.16 -0.68
CA ALA A 8 -7.00 -1.69 -0.76
C ALA A 8 -8.32 -1.10 -0.24
N ALA A 9 -9.42 -1.87 -0.30
CA ALA A 9 -10.71 -1.45 0.24
C ALA A 9 -10.86 -1.71 1.76
N MET A 10 -9.86 -2.28 2.44
CA MET A 10 -9.95 -2.53 3.88
C MET A 10 -10.05 -1.22 4.67
N PRO A 11 -10.81 -1.22 5.77
CA PRO A 11 -11.64 -2.31 6.30
C PRO A 11 -13.05 -2.40 5.68
N TRP A 12 -13.36 -1.59 4.67
CA TRP A 12 -14.68 -1.46 4.04
C TRP A 12 -15.01 -2.56 3.03
N THR A 13 -14.11 -3.51 2.79
CA THR A 13 -14.15 -4.50 1.71
C THR A 13 -15.50 -5.16 1.53
N VAL A 14 -16.10 -5.71 2.60
CA VAL A 14 -17.38 -6.44 2.49
C VAL A 14 -18.55 -5.49 2.15
N ILE A 15 -18.52 -4.28 2.73
CA ILE A 15 -19.53 -3.24 2.43
C ILE A 15 -19.36 -2.75 0.99
N ALA A 16 -18.14 -2.55 0.53
CA ALA A 16 -17.84 -2.12 -0.83
C ALA A 16 -18.27 -3.17 -1.87
N ILE A 17 -18.02 -4.46 -1.61
CA ILE A 17 -18.52 -5.55 -2.46
C ILE A 17 -20.05 -5.53 -2.50
N ARG A 18 -20.71 -5.39 -1.35
CA ARG A 18 -22.16 -5.34 -1.29
C ARG A 18 -22.71 -4.13 -2.04
N ALA A 19 -22.09 -2.96 -1.89
CA ALA A 19 -22.47 -1.75 -2.60
C ALA A 19 -22.33 -1.91 -4.12
N LEU A 20 -21.21 -2.51 -4.58
CA LEU A 20 -20.98 -2.78 -5.99
C LEU A 20 -22.02 -3.74 -6.56
N ILE A 21 -22.31 -4.84 -5.85
CA ILE A 21 -23.33 -5.83 -6.28
C ILE A 21 -24.72 -5.17 -6.33
N ASP A 22 -25.08 -4.39 -5.32
CA ASP A 22 -26.35 -3.67 -5.28
C ASP A 22 -26.51 -2.71 -6.47
N SER A 23 -25.51 -1.88 -6.70
CA SER A 23 -25.50 -0.94 -7.83
C SER A 23 -25.51 -1.66 -9.18
N LEU A 24 -24.76 -2.76 -9.31
CA LEU A 24 -24.73 -3.56 -10.54
C LEU A 24 -26.11 -4.20 -10.83
N THR A 25 -26.77 -4.74 -9.81
CA THR A 25 -28.11 -5.35 -9.98
C THR A 25 -29.17 -4.31 -10.38
N VAL A 26 -29.11 -3.12 -9.79
CA VAL A 26 -29.98 -1.99 -10.17
C VAL A 26 -29.69 -1.57 -11.61
N SER A 27 -28.42 -1.36 -11.98
CA SER A 27 -28.02 -0.96 -13.34
C SER A 27 -28.48 -1.97 -14.40
N ILE A 28 -28.34 -3.28 -14.13
CA ILE A 28 -28.81 -4.34 -15.03
C ILE A 28 -30.34 -4.31 -15.17
N ALA A 29 -31.05 -4.11 -14.07
CA ALA A 29 -32.53 -4.04 -14.07
C ALA A 29 -33.01 -2.82 -14.89
N GLU A 30 -32.41 -1.65 -14.71
CA GLU A 30 -32.72 -0.45 -15.47
C GLU A 30 -32.39 -0.61 -16.95
N TRP A 31 -31.22 -1.20 -17.29
CA TRP A 31 -30.83 -1.50 -18.66
C TRP A 31 -31.87 -2.38 -19.37
N LYS A 32 -32.34 -3.47 -18.70
CA LYS A 32 -33.40 -4.34 -19.21
C LYS A 32 -34.73 -3.61 -19.47
N VAL A 33 -35.07 -2.65 -18.60
CA VAL A 33 -36.30 -1.85 -18.77
C VAL A 33 -36.15 -0.89 -19.96
N ARG A 34 -35.00 -0.21 -20.10
CA ARG A 34 -34.72 0.72 -21.21
C ARG A 34 -34.78 0.04 -22.59
N HIS A 35 -34.33 -1.21 -22.68
CA HIS A 35 -34.30 -1.96 -23.94
C HIS A 35 -35.54 -2.81 -24.22
N ASN A 36 -36.59 -2.72 -23.37
CA ASN A 36 -37.85 -3.41 -23.60
C ASN A 36 -38.90 -2.45 -24.18
N PRO A 37 -39.17 -2.48 -25.50
CA PRO A 37 -40.06 -1.53 -26.15
C PRO A 37 -41.52 -1.52 -25.64
N ARG A 38 -41.97 -2.61 -24.96
CA ARG A 38 -43.33 -2.71 -24.42
C ARG A 38 -43.53 -2.01 -23.08
N ARG A 39 -42.46 -1.62 -22.36
CA ARG A 39 -42.52 -0.92 -21.07
C ARG A 39 -42.23 0.58 -21.13
N TYR A 40 -41.88 1.11 -22.30
CA TYR A 40 -41.48 2.50 -22.49
C TYR A 40 -42.65 3.53 -22.46
N LEU A 41 -43.90 3.07 -22.32
CA LEU A 41 -45.07 3.92 -22.33
C LEU A 41 -45.47 4.31 -20.90
N GLY A 42 -44.72 5.17 -20.28
CA GLY A 42 -45.30 5.74 -19.08
C GLY A 42 -44.49 6.51 -18.06
N HIS A 43 -43.23 6.31 -17.86
CA HIS A 43 -42.45 7.10 -16.88
C HIS A 43 -40.99 7.23 -17.34
N SER A 44 -40.74 8.17 -18.19
CA SER A 44 -39.39 8.63 -18.51
C SER A 44 -38.88 9.55 -17.40
N ARG A 45 -38.54 8.99 -16.23
CA ARG A 45 -37.42 9.55 -15.51
C ARG A 45 -36.21 9.00 -16.22
N ALA A 46 -35.47 9.89 -16.91
CA ALA A 46 -34.09 9.59 -17.28
C ALA A 46 -33.40 9.12 -16.03
N GLY A 47 -33.25 7.79 -15.90
CA GLY A 47 -32.61 7.20 -14.71
C GLY A 47 -31.24 7.85 -14.59
N ASP A 48 -30.85 8.20 -13.40
CA ASP A 48 -29.56 8.81 -13.15
C ASP A 48 -28.49 7.81 -13.62
N ALA A 49 -27.83 8.11 -14.74
CA ALA A 49 -26.78 7.25 -15.32
C ALA A 49 -25.49 7.23 -14.46
N PHE A 50 -25.47 8.02 -13.39
CA PHE A 50 -24.30 8.17 -12.55
C PHE A 50 -23.90 6.87 -11.83
N PRO A 51 -24.81 6.08 -11.22
CA PRO A 51 -24.45 4.78 -10.64
C PRO A 51 -23.90 3.79 -11.67
N GLU A 52 -24.46 3.75 -12.87
CA GLU A 52 -23.97 2.91 -13.99
C GLU A 52 -22.53 3.30 -14.37
N PHE A 53 -22.28 4.61 -14.50
CA PHE A 53 -20.96 5.14 -14.78
C PHE A 53 -19.96 4.74 -13.69
N LEU A 54 -20.30 4.85 -12.41
CA LEU A 54 -19.44 4.45 -11.29
C LEU A 54 -19.13 2.95 -11.29
N VAL A 55 -20.12 2.11 -11.61
CA VAL A 55 -19.92 0.66 -11.75
C VAL A 55 -18.93 0.37 -12.89
N LEU A 56 -19.13 0.97 -14.06
CA LEU A 56 -18.24 0.79 -15.20
C LEU A 56 -16.84 1.32 -14.90
N TRP A 57 -16.73 2.49 -14.29
CA TRP A 57 -15.45 3.08 -13.90
C TRP A 57 -14.71 2.21 -12.86
N THR A 58 -15.43 1.55 -11.95
CA THR A 58 -14.83 0.61 -11.00
C THR A 58 -14.32 -0.65 -11.70
N LEU A 59 -15.12 -1.25 -12.57
CA LEU A 59 -14.83 -2.56 -13.16
C LEU A 59 -13.88 -2.50 -14.36
N PHE A 60 -13.91 -1.42 -15.14
CA PHE A 60 -13.11 -1.30 -16.36
C PHE A 60 -11.59 -1.38 -16.11
N PRO A 61 -10.98 -0.62 -15.17
CA PRO A 61 -9.55 -0.75 -14.91
C PRO A 61 -9.16 -2.15 -14.44
N ILE A 62 -10.00 -2.79 -13.61
CA ILE A 62 -9.75 -4.15 -13.11
C ILE A 62 -9.73 -5.13 -14.27
N ALA A 63 -10.75 -5.09 -15.14
CA ALA A 63 -10.83 -5.94 -16.32
C ALA A 63 -9.66 -5.69 -17.28
N PHE A 64 -9.42 -4.43 -17.63
CA PHE A 64 -8.39 -4.03 -18.58
C PHE A 64 -7.00 -4.49 -18.13
N PHE A 65 -6.60 -4.17 -16.90
CA PHE A 65 -5.27 -4.53 -16.41
C PHE A 65 -5.14 -6.02 -16.06
N SER A 66 -6.26 -6.75 -15.90
CA SER A 66 -6.20 -8.21 -15.72
C SER A 66 -5.65 -8.96 -16.94
N PHE A 67 -5.79 -8.37 -18.13
CA PHE A 67 -5.21 -8.90 -19.37
C PHE A 67 -3.75 -8.49 -19.57
N SER A 68 -3.22 -7.53 -18.82
CA SER A 68 -1.84 -7.06 -18.93
C SER A 68 -0.87 -8.08 -18.38
N GLY A 69 0.27 -8.26 -19.04
CA GLY A 69 1.38 -9.09 -18.56
C GLY A 69 2.10 -8.48 -17.34
N SER A 70 2.18 -7.15 -17.28
CA SER A 70 2.74 -6.43 -16.13
C SER A 70 1.66 -6.18 -15.08
N LYS A 71 1.90 -6.63 -13.84
CA LYS A 71 0.90 -6.58 -12.75
C LYS A 71 1.38 -5.73 -11.58
N LEU A 72 1.41 -4.41 -11.77
CA LEU A 72 1.69 -3.48 -10.69
C LEU A 72 0.42 -3.19 -9.88
N PRO A 73 0.46 -3.27 -8.54
CA PRO A 73 -0.70 -2.99 -7.68
C PRO A 73 -1.33 -1.61 -7.92
N GLY A 74 -0.52 -0.61 -8.29
CA GLY A 74 -0.97 0.76 -8.55
C GLY A 74 -1.93 0.91 -9.74
N TYR A 75 -2.00 -0.05 -10.65
CA TYR A 75 -2.88 0.04 -11.84
C TYR A 75 -4.37 -0.01 -11.50
N ILE A 76 -4.75 -0.49 -10.31
CA ILE A 76 -6.15 -0.48 -9.87
C ILE A 76 -6.55 0.77 -9.07
N LEU A 77 -5.62 1.67 -8.78
CA LEU A 77 -5.94 2.92 -8.05
C LEU A 77 -7.10 3.70 -8.67
N PRO A 78 -7.26 3.78 -10.01
CA PRO A 78 -8.42 4.45 -10.61
C PRO A 78 -9.78 3.84 -10.25
N SER A 79 -9.83 2.57 -9.80
CA SER A 79 -11.07 1.91 -9.37
C SER A 79 -11.49 2.29 -7.94
N ILE A 80 -10.60 2.82 -7.12
CA ILE A 80 -10.87 3.13 -5.70
C ILE A 80 -11.87 4.28 -5.55
N PRO A 81 -11.72 5.46 -6.21
CA PRO A 81 -12.66 6.56 -6.06
C PRO A 81 -14.11 6.18 -6.38
N PRO A 82 -14.44 5.58 -7.53
CA PRO A 82 -15.82 5.21 -7.82
C PRO A 82 -16.37 4.15 -6.86
N LEU A 83 -15.56 3.18 -6.43
CA LEU A 83 -15.95 2.18 -5.43
C LEU A 83 -16.26 2.83 -4.08
N THR A 84 -15.49 3.84 -3.69
CA THR A 84 -15.73 4.60 -2.45
C THR A 84 -17.05 5.38 -2.51
N ILE A 85 -17.35 6.01 -3.65
CA ILE A 85 -18.63 6.73 -3.85
C ILE A 85 -19.80 5.76 -3.80
N LEU A 86 -19.73 4.60 -4.47
CA LEU A 86 -20.76 3.56 -4.41
C LEU A 86 -20.98 3.06 -2.98
N THR A 87 -19.89 2.88 -2.22
CA THR A 87 -19.96 2.46 -0.82
C THR A 87 -20.65 3.50 0.05
N ALA A 88 -20.31 4.77 -0.13
CA ALA A 88 -20.94 5.88 0.59
C ALA A 88 -22.43 6.03 0.26
N ASP A 89 -22.80 5.92 -1.01
CA ASP A 89 -24.19 5.95 -1.46
C ASP A 89 -25.01 4.78 -0.90
N TYR A 90 -24.44 3.56 -0.91
CA TYR A 90 -25.05 2.38 -0.29
C TYR A 90 -25.33 2.61 1.20
N LEU A 91 -24.34 3.10 1.95
CA LEU A 91 -24.48 3.40 3.38
C LEU A 91 -25.53 4.50 3.64
N PHE A 92 -25.54 5.54 2.81
CA PHE A 92 -26.47 6.64 2.91
C PHE A 92 -27.93 6.16 2.69
N ARG A 93 -28.16 5.37 1.65
CA ARG A 93 -29.50 4.79 1.37
C ARG A 93 -29.97 3.84 2.47
N ASN A 94 -29.06 3.10 3.09
CA ASN A 94 -29.37 2.11 4.13
C ASN A 94 -29.29 2.66 5.57
N ARG A 95 -29.11 3.96 5.76
CA ARG A 95 -28.97 4.54 7.11
C ARG A 95 -30.22 4.41 7.98
N LEU A 96 -31.43 4.47 7.41
CA LEU A 96 -32.69 4.35 8.14
C LEU A 96 -33.15 2.89 8.32
N PRO A 97 -33.23 2.07 7.24
CA PRO A 97 -33.57 0.66 7.39
C PRO A 97 -32.47 -0.14 8.08
N GLY A 98 -31.23 0.42 8.12
CA GLY A 98 -30.05 -0.24 8.68
C GLY A 98 -29.42 -1.24 7.72
N ILE A 99 -28.18 -1.58 8.00
CA ILE A 99 -27.45 -2.63 7.26
C ILE A 99 -27.75 -4.00 7.87
N PRO A 100 -27.71 -5.07 7.07
CA PRO A 100 -27.89 -6.44 7.57
C PRO A 100 -26.87 -6.77 8.67
N ARG A 101 -27.32 -7.49 9.70
CA ARG A 101 -26.44 -7.85 10.84
C ARG A 101 -25.20 -8.62 10.43
N TRP A 102 -25.30 -9.53 9.45
CA TRP A 102 -24.17 -10.27 8.95
C TRP A 102 -23.09 -9.36 8.32
N LEU A 103 -23.50 -8.29 7.63
CA LEU A 103 -22.59 -7.32 7.03
C LEU A 103 -21.85 -6.51 8.10
N LEU A 104 -22.54 -6.14 9.18
CA LEU A 104 -21.94 -5.48 10.33
C LEU A 104 -20.95 -6.40 11.05
N TRP A 105 -21.30 -7.67 11.27
CA TRP A 105 -20.39 -8.66 11.85
C TRP A 105 -19.14 -8.88 11.00
N SER A 106 -19.31 -9.02 9.68
CA SER A 106 -18.19 -9.20 8.75
C SER A 106 -17.28 -7.99 8.76
N HIS A 107 -17.82 -6.78 8.77
CA HIS A 107 -17.04 -5.55 8.85
C HIS A 107 -16.29 -5.45 10.19
N ALA A 108 -16.94 -5.72 11.30
CA ALA A 108 -16.31 -5.73 12.62
C ALA A 108 -15.18 -6.77 12.72
N ALA A 109 -15.38 -7.96 12.13
CA ALA A 109 -14.35 -8.99 12.04
C ALA A 109 -13.14 -8.54 11.21
N ILE A 110 -13.36 -7.89 10.07
CA ILE A 110 -12.26 -7.34 9.26
C ILE A 110 -11.50 -6.26 10.03
N CYS A 111 -12.20 -5.37 10.74
CA CYS A 111 -11.54 -4.38 11.61
C CYS A 111 -10.70 -5.06 12.68
N ALA A 112 -11.22 -6.10 13.32
CA ALA A 112 -10.49 -6.87 14.33
C ALA A 112 -9.24 -7.55 13.74
N ILE A 113 -9.35 -8.20 12.58
CA ILE A 113 -8.22 -8.83 11.87
C ILE A 113 -7.18 -7.78 11.48
N LEU A 114 -7.61 -6.64 10.95
CA LEU A 114 -6.69 -5.56 10.58
C LEU A 114 -5.90 -5.06 11.79
N VAL A 115 -6.59 -4.80 12.92
CA VAL A 115 -5.94 -4.40 14.18
C VAL A 115 -4.96 -5.45 14.66
N PHE A 116 -5.35 -6.72 14.62
CA PHE A 116 -4.48 -7.84 15.01
C PHE A 116 -3.19 -7.88 14.18
N VAL A 117 -3.32 -7.82 12.85
CA VAL A 117 -2.17 -7.82 11.94
C VAL A 117 -1.28 -6.60 12.17
N LEU A 118 -1.86 -5.41 12.30
CA LEU A 118 -1.11 -4.17 12.50
C LEU A 118 -0.34 -4.15 13.82
N VAL A 119 -0.88 -4.75 14.89
CA VAL A 119 -0.16 -4.87 16.17
C VAL A 119 1.02 -5.84 16.08
N LEU A 120 0.91 -6.90 15.25
CA LEU A 120 1.98 -7.87 15.05
C LEU A 120 3.00 -7.47 13.98
N ALA A 121 2.64 -6.59 13.06
CA ALA A 121 3.50 -6.19 11.94
C ALA A 121 4.91 -5.71 12.36
N PRO A 122 5.09 -4.89 13.41
CA PRO A 122 6.40 -4.44 13.85
C PRO A 122 7.32 -5.58 14.29
N GLN A 123 6.75 -6.66 14.86
CA GLN A 123 7.51 -7.84 15.31
C GLN A 123 8.13 -8.57 14.12
N HIS A 124 7.37 -8.71 13.03
CA HIS A 124 7.88 -9.32 11.82
C HIS A 124 8.98 -8.47 11.18
N MET A 125 8.81 -7.16 11.15
CA MET A 125 9.82 -6.23 10.61
C MET A 125 11.14 -6.26 11.37
N GLN A 126 11.09 -6.47 12.70
CA GLN A 126 12.28 -6.46 13.54
C GLN A 126 13.04 -7.80 13.57
N TYR A 127 12.33 -8.93 13.46
CA TYR A 127 12.91 -10.26 13.70
C TYR A 127 12.84 -11.20 12.48
N GLU A 128 12.29 -10.73 11.34
CA GLU A 128 12.05 -11.55 10.12
C GLU A 128 11.27 -12.85 10.38
N THR A 129 10.63 -12.95 11.54
CA THR A 129 9.88 -14.13 11.97
C THR A 129 8.43 -13.78 12.26
N TRP A 130 7.51 -14.67 11.84
CA TRP A 130 6.11 -14.57 12.20
C TRP A 130 5.79 -15.18 13.57
N THR A 131 6.81 -15.56 14.32
CA THR A 131 6.65 -16.04 15.71
C THR A 131 6.75 -14.85 16.65
N PRO A 132 5.63 -14.21 17.01
CA PRO A 132 5.67 -13.10 17.94
C PRO A 132 6.15 -13.59 19.30
N ALA A 133 6.91 -12.75 19.99
CA ALA A 133 7.21 -13.02 21.39
C ALA A 133 5.90 -13.25 22.16
N ALA A 134 5.88 -14.22 23.08
CA ALA A 134 4.65 -14.72 23.71
C ALA A 134 3.75 -13.63 24.33
N HIS A 135 4.33 -12.49 24.72
CA HIS A 135 3.60 -11.36 25.31
C HIS A 135 2.84 -10.48 24.28
N TRP A 136 3.21 -10.49 22.97
CA TRP A 136 2.54 -9.68 21.95
C TRP A 136 1.24 -10.30 21.45
N LEU A 137 1.16 -11.63 21.44
CA LEU A 137 -0.04 -12.32 20.97
C LEU A 137 -1.30 -11.97 21.79
N PRO A 138 -1.28 -12.01 23.14
CA PRO A 138 -2.42 -11.60 23.94
C PRO A 138 -2.78 -10.11 23.75
N ILE A 139 -1.79 -9.22 23.59
CA ILE A 139 -2.04 -7.79 23.32
C ILE A 139 -2.75 -7.62 21.99
N ALA A 140 -2.29 -8.29 20.93
CA ALA A 140 -2.91 -8.25 19.61
C ALA A 140 -4.34 -8.80 19.64
N LEU A 141 -4.58 -9.92 20.33
CA LEU A 141 -5.91 -10.50 20.49
C LEU A 141 -6.86 -9.57 21.26
N CYS A 142 -6.42 -9.03 22.40
CA CYS A 142 -7.25 -8.09 23.17
C CYS A 142 -7.57 -6.83 22.36
N SER A 143 -6.57 -6.24 21.68
CA SER A 143 -6.77 -5.05 20.84
C SER A 143 -7.75 -5.31 19.70
N ALA A 144 -7.64 -6.48 19.05
CA ALA A 144 -8.54 -6.89 17.97
C ALA A 144 -9.99 -7.07 18.46
N LEU A 145 -10.16 -7.74 19.59
CA LEU A 145 -11.48 -7.95 20.20
C LEU A 145 -12.12 -6.62 20.61
N ILE A 146 -11.36 -5.72 21.22
CA ILE A 146 -11.82 -4.38 21.59
C ILE A 146 -12.24 -3.60 20.35
N ALA A 147 -11.43 -3.58 19.30
CA ALA A 147 -11.74 -2.87 18.07
C ALA A 147 -13.02 -3.40 17.40
N GLY A 148 -13.13 -4.72 17.24
CA GLY A 148 -14.32 -5.35 16.68
C GLY A 148 -15.59 -5.08 17.52
N ALA A 149 -15.48 -5.19 18.85
CA ALA A 149 -16.58 -4.90 19.76
C ALA A 149 -16.99 -3.42 19.68
N LEU A 150 -16.05 -2.48 19.67
CA LEU A 150 -16.32 -1.05 19.54
C LEU A 150 -17.11 -0.75 18.26
N VAL A 151 -16.62 -1.24 17.11
CA VAL A 151 -17.32 -1.05 15.84
C VAL A 151 -18.75 -1.60 15.92
N PHE A 152 -18.90 -2.82 16.40
CA PHE A 152 -20.21 -3.45 16.49
C PHE A 152 -21.17 -2.70 17.42
N PHE A 153 -20.75 -2.38 18.66
CA PHE A 153 -21.58 -1.73 19.65
C PHE A 153 -21.90 -0.28 19.28
N ILE A 154 -20.95 0.47 18.75
CA ILE A 154 -21.18 1.86 18.33
C ILE A 154 -22.25 1.92 17.24
N VAL A 155 -22.11 1.09 16.20
CA VAL A 155 -23.08 1.07 15.11
C VAL A 155 -24.45 0.57 15.57
N ARG A 156 -24.48 -0.44 16.44
CA ARG A 156 -25.74 -0.95 17.00
C ARG A 156 -26.46 0.08 17.86
N ARG A 157 -25.71 0.92 18.61
CA ARG A 157 -26.28 1.89 19.56
C ARG A 157 -26.68 3.20 18.89
N TRP A 158 -25.86 3.69 17.96
CA TRP A 158 -26.01 5.01 17.34
C TRP A 158 -26.27 4.98 15.83
N GLY A 159 -26.39 3.80 15.26
CA GLY A 159 -26.76 3.61 13.85
C GLY A 159 -25.59 3.68 12.86
N VAL A 160 -25.92 3.41 11.59
CA VAL A 160 -24.96 3.30 10.48
C VAL A 160 -24.22 4.63 10.23
N ALA A 161 -24.80 5.77 10.58
CA ALA A 161 -24.14 7.07 10.44
C ALA A 161 -22.83 7.16 11.24
N GLN A 162 -22.68 6.39 12.33
CA GLN A 162 -21.46 6.35 13.14
C GLN A 162 -20.45 5.29 12.67
N LEU A 163 -20.76 4.53 11.63
CA LEU A 163 -19.88 3.46 11.14
C LEU A 163 -18.52 4.00 10.72
N CYS A 164 -18.48 5.14 10.02
CA CYS A 164 -17.23 5.79 9.63
C CYS A 164 -16.37 6.14 10.85
N ASN A 165 -16.95 6.81 11.83
CA ASN A 165 -16.24 7.21 13.04
C ASN A 165 -15.77 5.99 13.85
N ALA A 166 -16.64 4.99 14.02
CA ALA A 166 -16.31 3.76 14.73
C ALA A 166 -15.16 2.99 14.08
N THR A 167 -15.04 3.05 12.75
CA THR A 167 -13.98 2.39 11.98
C THR A 167 -12.69 3.23 11.94
N LEU A 168 -12.79 4.52 11.70
CA LEU A 168 -11.63 5.40 11.53
C LEU A 168 -10.88 5.64 12.82
N ILE A 169 -11.55 5.77 13.96
CA ILE A 169 -10.89 6.02 15.25
C ILE A 169 -9.85 4.94 15.57
N PRO A 170 -10.17 3.62 15.62
CA PRO A 170 -9.17 2.60 15.89
C PRO A 170 -8.10 2.49 14.79
N VAL A 171 -8.46 2.65 13.51
CA VAL A 171 -7.50 2.58 12.40
C VAL A 171 -6.50 3.74 12.47
N ILE A 172 -6.98 4.96 12.67
CA ILE A 172 -6.09 6.13 12.81
C ILE A 172 -5.25 6.00 14.09
N GLY A 173 -5.85 5.56 15.20
CA GLY A 173 -5.12 5.34 16.45
C GLY A 173 -3.94 4.39 16.28
N ILE A 174 -4.13 3.28 15.59
CA ILE A 174 -3.07 2.31 15.31
C ILE A 174 -2.03 2.88 14.33
N LEU A 175 -2.45 3.58 13.27
CA LEU A 175 -1.51 4.22 12.36
C LEU A 175 -0.63 5.25 13.06
N VAL A 176 -1.21 6.08 13.93
CA VAL A 176 -0.45 7.03 14.74
C VAL A 176 0.52 6.31 15.68
N PHE A 177 0.07 5.23 16.31
CA PHE A 177 0.93 4.39 17.16
C PHE A 177 2.09 3.80 16.36
N LEU A 178 1.82 3.15 15.23
CA LEU A 178 2.85 2.54 14.38
C LEU A 178 3.86 3.56 13.87
N LEU A 179 3.39 4.69 13.33
CA LEU A 179 4.27 5.73 12.81
C LEU A 179 5.05 6.42 13.93
N GLY A 180 4.45 6.62 15.10
CA GLY A 180 5.09 7.27 16.25
C GLY A 180 6.18 6.40 16.88
N PHE A 181 5.93 5.11 17.06
CA PHE A 181 6.85 4.20 17.75
C PHE A 181 7.78 3.43 16.80
N HIS A 182 7.31 3.08 15.60
CA HIS A 182 8.07 2.28 14.63
C HIS A 182 8.41 3.01 13.33
N GLY A 183 8.07 4.30 13.21
CA GLY A 183 8.32 5.05 11.97
C GLY A 183 9.80 5.12 11.60
N LYS A 184 10.69 5.11 12.61
CA LYS A 184 12.13 5.13 12.40
C LYS A 184 12.65 3.81 11.83
N GLU A 185 12.18 2.67 12.35
CA GLU A 185 12.52 1.35 11.84
C GLU A 185 11.97 1.13 10.43
N ILE A 186 10.74 1.57 10.18
CA ILE A 186 10.11 1.54 8.85
C ILE A 186 10.95 2.35 7.85
N ASP A 187 11.39 3.56 8.25
CA ASP A 187 12.22 4.41 7.40
C ASP A 187 13.60 3.78 7.10
N LEU A 188 14.23 3.16 8.11
CA LEU A 188 15.50 2.46 7.94
C LEU A 188 15.40 1.24 7.02
N THR A 189 14.27 0.53 7.05
CA THR A 189 14.11 -0.73 6.32
C THR A 189 13.61 -0.52 4.88
N TYR A 190 12.70 0.44 4.67
CA TYR A 190 11.98 0.58 3.40
C TYR A 190 12.28 1.88 2.65
N SER A 191 13.05 2.80 3.22
CA SER A 191 13.36 4.08 2.59
C SER A 191 14.84 4.23 2.27
N SER A 192 15.14 4.81 1.12
CA SER A 192 16.50 5.22 0.76
C SER A 192 16.92 6.53 1.44
N ARG A 193 16.02 7.20 2.17
CA ARG A 193 16.29 8.49 2.82
C ARG A 193 17.43 8.43 3.84
N PRO A 194 17.46 7.45 4.77
CA PRO A 194 18.55 7.37 5.75
C PRO A 194 19.89 7.04 5.08
N LEU A 195 19.87 6.16 4.08
CA LEU A 195 21.06 5.84 3.29
C LEU A 195 21.61 7.07 2.57
N ALA A 196 20.76 7.83 1.88
CA ALA A 196 21.14 9.06 1.19
C ALA A 196 21.75 10.10 2.14
N ARG A 197 21.17 10.25 3.36
CA ARG A 197 21.68 11.14 4.41
C ARG A 197 23.05 10.69 4.92
N GLU A 198 23.25 9.38 5.12
CA GLU A 198 24.50 8.85 5.62
C GLU A 198 25.61 9.00 4.57
N ILE A 199 25.32 8.76 3.29
CA ILE A 199 26.24 9.04 2.18
C ILE A 199 26.63 10.53 2.18
N GLN A 200 25.64 11.43 2.30
CA GLN A 200 25.89 12.87 2.32
C GLN A 200 26.74 13.30 3.53
N ARG A 201 26.61 12.62 4.66
CA ARG A 201 27.38 12.90 5.89
C ARG A 201 28.82 12.45 5.77
N GLN A 202 29.06 11.27 5.16
CA GLN A 202 30.40 10.68 5.10
C GLN A 202 31.24 11.11 3.91
N ALA A 203 30.60 11.47 2.81
CA ALA A 203 31.26 11.90 1.58
C ALA A 203 30.51 13.08 0.92
N PRO A 204 30.43 14.25 1.59
CA PRO A 204 29.69 15.40 1.08
C PRO A 204 30.23 15.96 -0.22
N GLU A 205 31.53 15.77 -0.49
CA GLU A 205 32.23 16.24 -1.68
C GLU A 205 31.90 15.41 -2.93
N VAL A 206 31.50 14.13 -2.77
CA VAL A 206 31.25 13.24 -3.90
C VAL A 206 29.78 13.30 -4.30
N LYS A 207 29.53 13.90 -5.45
CA LYS A 207 28.17 14.07 -5.96
C LYS A 207 27.66 12.82 -6.66
N LEU A 208 28.54 12.15 -7.42
CA LEU A 208 28.17 11.03 -8.26
C LEU A 208 27.91 9.77 -7.41
N VAL A 209 26.78 9.13 -7.63
CA VAL A 209 26.40 7.84 -7.02
C VAL A 209 26.14 6.83 -8.11
N ALA A 210 26.72 5.65 -7.95
CA ALA A 210 26.48 4.51 -8.81
C ALA A 210 25.97 3.32 -7.98
N THR A 211 25.21 2.45 -8.63
CA THR A 211 24.68 1.21 -8.04
C THR A 211 25.06 0.02 -8.92
N ASP A 212 25.21 -1.15 -8.29
CA ASP A 212 25.39 -2.42 -8.97
C ASP A 212 24.50 -3.48 -8.31
N ASP A 213 23.61 -4.09 -9.10
CA ASP A 213 22.60 -5.07 -8.67
C ASP A 213 21.77 -4.67 -7.41
N VAL A 214 21.39 -3.41 -7.34
CA VAL A 214 20.52 -2.89 -6.28
C VAL A 214 19.07 -2.86 -6.76
N ASN A 215 18.11 -3.05 -5.86
CA ASN A 215 16.69 -2.97 -6.21
C ASN A 215 16.34 -1.58 -6.75
N ARG A 216 15.52 -1.52 -7.79
CA ARG A 216 15.06 -0.28 -8.43
C ARG A 216 14.43 0.72 -7.45
N ASP A 217 13.75 0.24 -6.43
CA ASP A 217 13.13 1.12 -5.42
C ASP A 217 14.18 1.94 -4.66
N PHE A 218 15.36 1.35 -4.38
CA PHE A 218 16.47 2.06 -3.77
C PHE A 218 17.16 3.00 -4.75
N ASP A 219 17.32 2.62 -6.00
CA ASP A 219 17.89 3.48 -7.05
C ASP A 219 17.09 4.76 -7.23
N TYR A 220 15.76 4.61 -7.43
CA TYR A 220 14.88 5.77 -7.54
C TYR A 220 14.82 6.59 -6.25
N GLY A 221 14.84 5.92 -5.10
CA GLY A 221 14.87 6.59 -3.81
C GLY A 221 16.16 7.38 -3.61
N LEU A 222 17.34 6.83 -3.94
CA LEU A 222 18.62 7.54 -3.89
C LEU A 222 18.64 8.73 -4.84
N ALA A 223 18.19 8.55 -6.08
CA ALA A 223 18.09 9.64 -7.07
C ALA A 223 17.18 10.76 -6.55
N PHE A 224 16.04 10.42 -5.97
CA PHE A 224 15.08 11.38 -5.42
C PHE A 224 15.67 12.17 -4.23
N TYR A 225 16.18 11.49 -3.20
CA TYR A 225 16.67 12.16 -1.99
C TYR A 225 17.98 12.93 -2.20
N ARG A 226 18.78 12.55 -3.18
CA ARG A 226 20.00 13.29 -3.55
C ARG A 226 19.77 14.33 -4.64
N ASN A 227 18.61 14.33 -5.26
CA ASN A 227 18.27 15.19 -6.42
C ASN A 227 19.32 15.09 -7.56
N GLN A 228 19.77 13.86 -7.85
CA GLN A 228 20.79 13.57 -8.84
C GLN A 228 20.53 12.18 -9.45
N PRO A 229 20.85 11.97 -10.75
CA PRO A 229 20.75 10.66 -11.35
C PRO A 229 21.72 9.69 -10.69
N VAL A 230 21.30 8.44 -10.56
CA VAL A 230 22.12 7.30 -10.14
C VAL A 230 22.60 6.59 -11.40
N ILE A 231 23.88 6.23 -11.44
CA ILE A 231 24.51 5.51 -12.55
C ILE A 231 24.42 4.01 -12.25
N HIS A 232 23.99 3.23 -13.22
CA HIS A 232 23.92 1.76 -13.09
C HIS A 232 25.11 1.12 -13.79
N TYR A 233 25.95 0.41 -13.05
CA TYR A 233 27.12 -0.27 -13.59
C TYR A 233 26.78 -1.26 -14.70
N GLU A 234 25.68 -2.00 -14.54
CA GLU A 234 25.20 -3.00 -15.49
C GLU A 234 24.89 -2.43 -16.89
N THR A 235 24.40 -1.20 -16.95
CA THR A 235 23.90 -0.59 -18.20
C THR A 235 24.77 0.55 -18.73
N GLN A 236 25.42 1.30 -17.84
CA GLN A 236 26.17 2.52 -18.18
C GLN A 236 27.68 2.35 -17.97
N GLY A 237 28.08 1.22 -17.36
CA GLY A 237 29.46 0.97 -17.04
C GLY A 237 30.00 1.77 -15.85
N ILE A 238 31.28 1.59 -15.54
CA ILE A 238 31.91 2.21 -14.36
C ILE A 238 32.33 3.64 -14.70
N PRO A 239 31.83 4.66 -13.95
CA PRO A 239 32.20 6.06 -14.19
C PRO A 239 33.70 6.29 -14.08
N ALA A 240 34.28 7.11 -14.96
CA ALA A 240 35.70 7.47 -14.91
C ALA A 240 36.03 8.37 -13.71
N ALA A 241 35.08 9.22 -13.30
CA ALA A 241 35.23 10.14 -12.16
C ALA A 241 35.12 9.43 -10.80
N GLU A 242 35.58 10.11 -9.76
CA GLU A 242 35.35 9.69 -8.37
C GLU A 242 33.85 9.63 -8.08
N HIS A 243 33.40 8.54 -7.45
CA HIS A 243 31.97 8.31 -7.17
C HIS A 243 31.76 7.42 -5.94
N ILE A 244 30.54 7.43 -5.45
CA ILE A 244 30.06 6.49 -4.42
C ILE A 244 29.43 5.28 -5.13
N LEU A 245 29.85 4.10 -4.74
CA LEU A 245 29.27 2.84 -5.19
C LEU A 245 28.44 2.22 -4.07
N VAL A 246 27.18 1.89 -4.37
CA VAL A 246 26.29 1.13 -3.49
C VAL A 246 26.06 -0.24 -4.10
N ILE A 247 26.34 -1.29 -3.34
CA ILE A 247 26.19 -2.68 -3.76
C ILE A 247 25.52 -3.50 -2.68
N ARG A 248 25.06 -4.71 -3.02
CA ARG A 248 24.65 -5.69 -2.01
C ARG A 248 25.84 -6.24 -1.25
N SER A 249 25.71 -6.43 0.05
CA SER A 249 26.77 -7.00 0.89
C SER A 249 27.22 -8.39 0.43
N SER A 250 26.34 -9.15 -0.23
CA SER A 250 26.67 -10.46 -0.81
C SER A 250 27.68 -10.39 -1.97
N GLN A 251 27.82 -9.24 -2.62
CA GLN A 251 28.70 -9.03 -3.78
C GLN A 251 30.04 -8.36 -3.41
N SER A 252 30.24 -7.98 -2.15
CA SER A 252 31.47 -7.31 -1.70
C SER A 252 32.73 -8.11 -1.97
N GLY A 253 32.67 -9.44 -2.05
CA GLY A 253 33.76 -10.32 -2.42
C GLY A 253 34.27 -10.18 -3.87
N GLU A 254 33.40 -9.74 -4.78
CA GLU A 254 33.68 -9.59 -6.22
C GLU A 254 34.22 -8.20 -6.59
N LEU A 255 34.19 -7.26 -5.66
CA LEU A 255 34.61 -5.87 -5.85
C LEU A 255 36.01 -5.72 -6.46
N LYS A 256 36.98 -6.57 -6.06
CA LYS A 256 38.35 -6.53 -6.60
C LYS A 256 38.38 -6.83 -8.09
N GLN A 257 37.51 -7.72 -8.57
CA GLN A 257 37.43 -8.04 -10.01
C GLN A 257 36.65 -6.95 -10.75
N LEU A 258 35.54 -6.47 -10.14
CA LEU A 258 34.69 -5.44 -10.72
C LEU A 258 35.46 -4.11 -10.91
N LEU A 259 36.22 -3.69 -9.91
CA LEU A 259 36.95 -2.40 -9.91
C LEU A 259 38.40 -2.49 -10.37
N ALA A 260 38.76 -3.53 -11.11
CA ALA A 260 40.13 -3.87 -11.55
C ALA A 260 41.11 -2.68 -11.62
N GLY A 261 42.01 -2.54 -10.63
CA GLY A 261 43.07 -1.51 -10.60
C GLY A 261 42.68 -0.15 -10.05
N ARG A 262 41.42 0.07 -9.62
CA ARG A 262 41.00 1.33 -8.97
C ARG A 262 41.16 1.28 -7.46
N LEU A 263 41.48 2.43 -6.87
CA LEU A 263 41.46 2.59 -5.44
C LEU A 263 40.02 2.72 -4.97
N TYR A 264 39.65 1.92 -4.01
CA TYR A 264 38.33 2.04 -3.34
C TYR A 264 38.50 1.90 -1.83
N LYS A 265 37.57 2.55 -1.11
CA LYS A 265 37.50 2.53 0.37
C LYS A 265 36.08 2.27 0.80
N SER A 266 35.89 1.28 1.68
CA SER A 266 34.61 1.10 2.35
C SER A 266 34.30 2.31 3.23
N LEU A 267 33.11 2.87 3.07
CA LEU A 267 32.62 3.96 3.90
C LEU A 267 31.83 3.40 5.09
N PHE A 268 30.80 2.62 4.81
CA PHE A 268 29.99 1.98 5.83
C PHE A 268 29.18 0.80 5.27
N LEU A 269 28.75 -0.07 6.21
CA LEU A 269 27.80 -1.13 5.99
C LEU A 269 26.42 -0.63 6.38
N TYR A 270 25.40 -0.93 5.58
CA TYR A 270 24.00 -0.64 5.87
C TYR A 270 23.21 -1.95 6.04
N PRO A 271 23.30 -2.60 7.22
CA PRO A 271 22.87 -3.99 7.42
C PRO A 271 21.36 -4.16 7.30
N THR A 272 20.55 -3.16 7.66
CA THR A 272 19.09 -3.21 7.57
C THR A 272 18.56 -3.47 6.18
N GLN A 273 19.35 -3.13 5.15
CA GLN A 273 18.99 -3.33 3.74
C GLN A 273 19.98 -4.25 3.03
N GLY A 274 20.97 -4.81 3.74
CA GLY A 274 22.00 -5.68 3.18
C GLY A 274 22.88 -4.97 2.15
N LEU A 275 23.15 -3.65 2.33
CA LEU A 275 23.93 -2.84 1.39
C LEU A 275 25.27 -2.44 1.99
N GLU A 276 26.27 -2.33 1.13
CA GLU A 276 27.58 -1.75 1.44
C GLU A 276 27.87 -0.55 0.55
N VAL A 277 28.50 0.44 1.12
CA VAL A 277 28.79 1.72 0.45
C VAL A 277 30.30 1.94 0.40
N TYR A 278 30.78 2.19 -0.81
CA TYR A 278 32.19 2.41 -1.08
C TYR A 278 32.43 3.76 -1.75
N LYS A 279 33.57 4.38 -1.47
CA LYS A 279 34.09 5.50 -2.24
C LYS A 279 35.08 4.94 -3.23
N VAL A 280 34.88 5.16 -4.53
CA VAL A 280 35.71 4.68 -5.64
C VAL A 280 36.46 5.88 -6.24
N GLY A 281 37.78 5.79 -6.33
CA GLY A 281 38.61 6.83 -6.91
C GLY A 281 38.44 6.97 -8.43
N ALA A 282 38.87 8.09 -8.95
CA ALA A 282 38.92 8.33 -10.40
C ALA A 282 39.86 7.34 -11.10
N LEU A 283 39.61 7.11 -12.39
CA LEU A 283 40.54 6.38 -13.24
C LEU A 283 41.77 7.27 -13.46
N HIS A 284 42.95 6.77 -13.14
CA HIS A 284 44.21 7.43 -13.42
C HIS A 284 44.73 7.07 -14.81
#